data_045c3e8383c6fc2b1a6dada5b4e5efea
#
_entry.id   045c3e8383c6fc2b1a6dada5b4e5efea
#
_cell.length_a   1.000
_cell.length_b   1.000
_cell.length_c   1.000
_cell.angle_alpha   90.00
_cell.angle_beta   90.00
_cell.angle_gamma   90.00
#
_symmetry.space_group_name_H-M   'P 1'
#
loop_
_entity.id
_entity.type
_entity.pdbx_description
1 polymer ?
#
loop_
_entity_poly.entity_id
_entity_poly.type
_entity_poly.pdbx_seq_one_letter_code
_entity_poly.pdbx_strand_id
1 'polypeptide(L)'
;MVYAVIKVECNFESNAESHAGAIGLMQLVPDTFDWVSMRLKRNSEHGMLYDPRTNIEYGTYMLSYLYMRYNRWDTAFAAYNAGHSRVDQWLMDPQITDEDGNLVRIPFRETEKYVKKVNDAIEVYKRLYYQ
;
A
#
# COMPACT_ATOMS: atom_id res chain seq x y z
N MET A 1 10.16 -0.53 -6.16
CA MET A 1 9.02 -0.84 -5.29
C MET A 1 7.99 0.27 -5.24
N VAL A 2 8.35 1.48 -4.81
CA VAL A 2 7.40 2.60 -4.79
C VAL A 2 6.81 2.87 -6.17
N TYR A 3 7.64 2.86 -7.22
CA TYR A 3 7.15 3.00 -8.59
C TYR A 3 6.14 1.94 -8.98
N ALA A 4 6.33 0.70 -8.53
CA ALA A 4 5.39 -0.38 -8.80
C ALA A 4 4.03 -0.11 -8.15
N VAL A 5 4.03 0.36 -6.92
CA VAL A 5 2.80 0.74 -6.22
C VAL A 5 2.09 1.88 -6.97
N ILE A 6 2.82 2.93 -7.34
CA ILE A 6 2.27 4.06 -8.10
C ILE A 6 1.67 3.58 -9.43
N LYS A 7 2.37 2.71 -10.14
CA LYS A 7 1.89 2.16 -11.42
C LYS A 7 0.55 1.44 -11.24
N VAL A 8 0.44 0.60 -10.22
CA VAL A 8 -0.77 -0.18 -9.96
C VAL A 8 -1.90 0.71 -9.43
N GLU A 9 -1.58 1.67 -8.53
CA GLU A 9 -2.60 2.52 -7.91
C GLU A 9 -3.21 3.52 -8.89
N CYS A 10 -2.42 4.20 -9.70
CA CYS A 10 -2.93 5.30 -10.52
C CYS A 10 -2.28 5.45 -11.89
N ASN A 11 -1.39 4.55 -12.27
CA ASN A 11 -0.66 4.64 -13.54
C ASN A 11 0.02 6.02 -13.73
N PHE A 12 0.60 6.58 -12.66
CA PHE A 12 1.32 7.86 -12.62
C PHE A 12 0.43 9.11 -12.84
N GLU A 13 -0.87 9.00 -12.58
CA GLU A 13 -1.77 10.15 -12.63
C GLU A 13 -1.91 10.80 -11.25
N SER A 14 -1.27 11.96 -11.04
CA SER A 14 -1.23 12.63 -9.74
C SER A 14 -2.59 13.14 -9.26
N ASN A 15 -3.55 13.31 -10.16
CA ASN A 15 -4.91 13.77 -9.84
C ASN A 15 -5.90 12.62 -9.70
N ALA A 16 -5.46 11.37 -9.75
CA ALA A 16 -6.35 10.21 -9.68
C ALA A 16 -7.12 10.19 -8.36
N GLU A 17 -8.41 9.90 -8.45
CA GLU A 17 -9.28 9.68 -7.30
C GLU A 17 -10.06 8.38 -7.50
N SER A 18 -10.15 7.57 -6.44
CA SER A 18 -10.96 6.35 -6.47
C SER A 18 -12.37 6.61 -5.95
N HIS A 19 -13.28 5.68 -6.19
CA HIS A 19 -14.64 5.73 -5.64
C HIS A 19 -14.64 5.71 -4.10
N ALA A 20 -13.61 5.15 -3.50
CA ALA A 20 -13.47 5.09 -2.04
C ALA A 20 -12.81 6.35 -1.47
N GLY A 21 -12.49 7.35 -2.30
CA GLY A 21 -11.88 8.60 -1.86
C GLY A 21 -10.37 8.55 -1.72
N ALA A 22 -9.70 7.54 -2.28
CA ALA A 22 -8.24 7.51 -2.33
C ALA A 22 -7.73 8.49 -3.39
N ILE A 23 -6.66 9.22 -3.06
CA ILE A 23 -6.19 10.35 -3.86
C ILE A 23 -4.71 10.19 -4.21
N GLY A 24 -4.37 10.54 -5.45
CA GLY A 24 -3.01 10.80 -5.89
C GLY A 24 -2.21 9.57 -6.27
N LEU A 25 -0.90 9.75 -6.40
CA LEU A 25 0.01 8.75 -6.94
C LEU A 25 0.01 7.43 -6.16
N MET A 26 -0.07 7.49 -4.85
CA MET A 26 -0.10 6.29 -4.02
C MET A 26 -1.49 6.00 -3.44
N GLN A 27 -2.51 6.70 -3.92
CA GLN A 27 -3.91 6.47 -3.57
C GLN A 27 -4.15 6.42 -2.07
N LEU A 28 -3.84 7.52 -1.39
CA LEU A 28 -4.06 7.67 0.04
C LEU A 28 -5.47 8.17 0.33
N VAL A 29 -6.14 7.52 1.28
CA VAL A 29 -7.41 8.04 1.79
C VAL A 29 -7.15 9.11 2.85
N PRO A 30 -8.09 10.08 3.03
CA PRO A 30 -7.88 11.17 3.99
C PRO A 30 -7.57 10.72 5.42
N ASP A 31 -8.19 9.64 5.89
CA ASP A 31 -7.92 9.14 7.24
C ASP A 31 -6.48 8.67 7.41
N THR A 32 -5.93 7.97 6.41
CA THR A 32 -4.52 7.55 6.42
C THR A 32 -3.61 8.76 6.37
N PHE A 33 -3.95 9.75 5.54
CA PHE A 33 -3.19 10.99 5.45
C PHE A 33 -3.14 11.71 6.79
N ASP A 34 -4.27 11.82 7.47
CA ASP A 34 -4.34 12.46 8.79
C ASP A 34 -3.50 11.71 9.83
N TRP A 35 -3.57 10.38 9.80
CA TRP A 35 -2.78 9.55 10.69
C TRP A 35 -1.27 9.73 10.47
N VAL A 36 -0.83 9.74 9.21
CA VAL A 36 0.58 9.97 8.89
C VAL A 36 1.01 11.38 9.27
N SER A 37 0.16 12.39 9.00
CA SER A 37 0.41 13.78 9.39
C SER A 37 0.67 13.90 10.88
N MET A 38 -0.16 13.24 11.69
CA MET A 38 0.00 13.21 13.14
C MET A 38 1.33 12.55 13.54
N ARG A 39 1.66 11.43 12.91
CA ARG A 39 2.91 10.70 13.18
C ARG A 39 4.15 11.53 12.82
N LEU A 40 4.08 12.28 11.72
CA LEU A 40 5.16 13.14 11.26
C LEU A 40 5.15 14.52 11.97
N LYS A 41 4.15 14.78 12.81
CA LYS A 41 3.97 16.05 13.52
C LYS A 41 3.90 17.24 12.55
N ARG A 42 3.08 17.09 11.51
CA ARG A 42 2.89 18.11 10.49
C ARG A 42 1.44 18.58 10.46
N ASN A 43 1.25 19.88 10.24
CA ASN A 43 -0.05 20.45 9.89
C ASN A 43 -0.23 20.30 8.38
N SER A 44 -1.10 19.38 7.98
CA SER A 44 -1.30 19.09 6.57
C SER A 44 -2.77 19.16 6.21
N GLU A 45 -3.07 19.73 5.04
CA GLU A 45 -4.43 19.83 4.51
C GLU A 45 -4.63 18.77 3.41
N HIS A 46 -5.85 18.24 3.29
CA HIS A 46 -6.16 17.15 2.34
C HIS A 46 -5.85 17.52 0.89
N GLY A 47 -5.91 18.81 0.52
CA GLY A 47 -5.51 19.25 -0.82
C GLY A 47 -4.07 18.93 -1.16
N MET A 48 -3.20 18.77 -0.17
CA MET A 48 -1.80 18.39 -0.38
C MET A 48 -1.63 16.98 -0.88
N LEU A 49 -2.69 16.13 -0.81
CA LEU A 49 -2.67 14.78 -1.38
C LEU A 49 -2.48 14.78 -2.91
N TYR A 50 -2.84 15.86 -3.59
CA TYR A 50 -2.63 15.99 -5.03
C TYR A 50 -1.19 16.38 -5.38
N ASP A 51 -0.41 16.85 -4.41
CA ASP A 51 1.00 17.16 -4.63
C ASP A 51 1.80 15.86 -4.70
N PRO A 52 2.50 15.59 -5.83
CA PRO A 52 3.22 14.32 -5.99
C PRO A 52 4.24 14.05 -4.90
N ARG A 53 5.00 15.07 -4.49
CA ARG A 53 6.02 14.91 -3.45
C ARG A 53 5.42 14.50 -2.10
N THR A 54 4.37 15.20 -1.66
CA THR A 54 3.69 14.92 -0.41
C THR A 54 3.04 13.54 -0.45
N ASN A 55 2.36 13.22 -1.53
CA ASN A 55 1.69 11.92 -1.68
C ASN A 55 2.69 10.77 -1.60
N ILE A 56 3.81 10.85 -2.33
CA ILE A 56 4.86 9.84 -2.33
C ILE A 56 5.49 9.72 -0.92
N GLU A 57 5.78 10.84 -0.28
CA GLU A 57 6.38 10.82 1.06
C GLU A 57 5.48 10.12 2.07
N TYR A 58 4.19 10.47 2.08
CA TYR A 58 3.23 9.92 3.02
C TYR A 58 2.88 8.46 2.69
N GLY A 59 2.74 8.14 1.41
CA GLY A 59 2.50 6.77 0.98
C GLY A 59 3.68 5.85 1.28
N THR A 60 4.89 6.34 1.08
CA THR A 60 6.12 5.60 1.41
C THR A 60 6.22 5.38 2.92
N TYR A 61 5.89 6.39 3.71
CA TYR A 61 5.84 6.23 5.16
C TYR A 61 4.87 5.13 5.58
N MET A 62 3.65 5.15 5.02
CA MET A 62 2.65 4.14 5.32
C MET A 62 3.11 2.74 4.92
N LEU A 63 3.68 2.60 3.74
CA LEU A 63 4.19 1.32 3.25
C LEU A 63 5.32 0.79 4.14
N SER A 64 6.23 1.66 4.56
CA SER A 64 7.32 1.31 5.49
C SER A 64 6.77 0.86 6.84
N TYR A 65 5.78 1.58 7.36
CA TYR A 65 5.11 1.20 8.60
C TYR A 65 4.51 -0.21 8.52
N LEU A 66 3.84 -0.51 7.42
CA LEU A 66 3.24 -1.83 7.22
C LEU A 66 4.31 -2.93 7.09
N TYR A 67 5.41 -2.64 6.41
CA TYR A 67 6.52 -3.60 6.34
C TYR A 67 7.12 -3.87 7.72
N MET A 68 7.33 -2.82 8.53
CA MET A 68 7.83 -2.97 9.90
C MET A 68 6.88 -3.79 10.77
N ARG A 69 5.58 -3.66 10.51
CA ARG A 69 4.56 -4.39 11.26
C ARG A 69 4.53 -5.89 10.92
N TYR A 70 4.64 -6.22 9.64
CA TYR A 70 4.44 -7.61 9.16
C TYR A 70 5.74 -8.33 8.78
N ASN A 71 6.79 -7.60 8.54
CA ASN A 71 8.10 -8.12 8.13
C ASN A 71 8.06 -8.95 6.83
N ARG A 72 7.05 -8.74 5.99
CA ARG A 72 6.89 -9.37 4.68
C ARG A 72 6.23 -8.38 3.73
N TRP A 73 6.81 -8.23 2.53
CA TRP A 73 6.31 -7.27 1.55
C TRP A 73 4.91 -7.64 1.05
N ASP A 74 4.64 -8.91 0.77
CA ASP A 74 3.32 -9.30 0.29
C ASP A 74 2.22 -8.98 1.30
N THR A 75 2.48 -9.22 2.56
CA THR A 75 1.55 -8.89 3.64
C THR A 75 1.38 -7.37 3.77
N ALA A 76 2.49 -6.62 3.64
CA ALA A 76 2.44 -5.15 3.65
C ALA A 76 1.61 -4.61 2.48
N PHE A 77 1.79 -5.15 1.27
CA PHE A 77 0.99 -4.77 0.10
C PHE A 77 -0.49 -5.09 0.31
N ALA A 78 -0.78 -6.27 0.84
CA ALA A 78 -2.15 -6.65 1.15
C ALA A 78 -2.80 -5.67 2.14
N ALA A 79 -2.07 -5.28 3.18
CA ALA A 79 -2.56 -4.32 4.17
C ALA A 79 -2.68 -2.90 3.59
N TYR A 80 -1.80 -2.53 2.68
CA TYR A 80 -1.89 -1.25 1.99
C TYR A 80 -3.20 -1.13 1.20
N ASN A 81 -3.60 -2.20 0.55
CA ASN A 81 -4.83 -2.25 -0.25
C ASN A 81 -6.09 -2.48 0.60
N ALA A 82 -6.06 -3.46 1.52
CA ALA A 82 -7.25 -3.92 2.25
C ALA A 82 -7.41 -3.30 3.64
N GLY A 83 -6.37 -2.63 4.15
CA GLY A 83 -6.32 -2.11 5.50
C GLY A 83 -5.68 -3.08 6.49
N HIS A 84 -4.91 -2.54 7.44
CA HIS A 84 -4.17 -3.36 8.39
C HIS A 84 -5.07 -4.11 9.36
N SER A 85 -6.21 -3.55 9.75
CA SER A 85 -7.14 -4.23 10.66
C SER A 85 -7.66 -5.54 10.07
N ARG A 86 -7.96 -5.52 8.77
CA ARG A 86 -8.44 -6.71 8.06
C ARG A 86 -7.35 -7.76 7.94
N VAL A 87 -6.13 -7.34 7.59
CA VAL A 87 -4.99 -8.25 7.51
C VAL A 87 -4.67 -8.85 8.88
N ASP A 88 -4.76 -8.07 9.96
CA ASP A 88 -4.57 -8.58 11.31
C ASP A 88 -5.58 -9.70 11.63
N GLN A 89 -6.84 -9.55 11.21
CA GLN A 89 -7.85 -10.60 11.35
C GLN A 89 -7.49 -11.84 10.56
N TRP A 90 -7.02 -11.68 9.33
CA TRP A 90 -6.58 -12.81 8.49
C TRP A 90 -5.43 -13.58 9.13
N LEU A 91 -4.51 -12.87 9.77
CA LEU A 91 -3.35 -13.50 10.42
C LEU A 91 -3.73 -14.33 11.64
N MET A 92 -4.95 -14.16 12.16
CA MET A 92 -5.47 -14.95 13.26
C MET A 92 -6.18 -16.24 12.79
N ASP A 93 -6.35 -16.41 11.48
CA ASP A 93 -7.07 -17.56 10.91
C ASP A 93 -6.08 -18.67 10.55
N PRO A 94 -6.10 -19.81 11.25
CA PRO A 94 -5.16 -20.90 10.96
C PRO A 94 -5.39 -21.57 9.61
N GLN A 95 -6.54 -21.36 8.96
CA GLN A 95 -6.81 -21.93 7.64
C GLN A 95 -6.08 -21.21 6.52
N ILE A 96 -5.63 -19.98 6.76
CA ILE A 96 -4.96 -19.16 5.75
C ILE A 96 -3.57 -18.69 6.18
N THR A 97 -3.05 -19.25 7.27
CA THR A 97 -1.69 -18.98 7.75
C THR A 97 -0.90 -20.29 7.87
N ASP A 98 0.43 -20.18 7.77
CA ASP A 98 1.31 -21.32 7.95
C ASP A 98 1.75 -21.47 9.41
N GLU A 99 2.67 -22.42 9.68
CA GLU A 99 3.17 -22.69 11.03
C GLU A 99 3.92 -21.50 11.63
N ASP A 100 4.50 -20.64 10.79
CA ASP A 100 5.22 -19.45 11.24
C ASP A 100 4.31 -18.22 11.39
N GLY A 101 3.01 -18.39 11.15
CA GLY A 101 2.04 -17.30 11.25
C GLY A 101 1.99 -16.39 10.05
N ASN A 102 2.52 -16.81 8.91
CA ASN A 102 2.51 -16.04 7.67
C ASN A 102 1.28 -16.36 6.82
N LEU A 103 0.74 -15.36 6.11
CA LEU A 103 -0.36 -15.59 5.17
C LEU A 103 0.10 -16.51 4.03
N VAL A 104 -0.68 -17.58 3.78
CA VAL A 104 -0.49 -18.44 2.62
C VAL A 104 -1.58 -18.22 1.56
N ARG A 105 -2.63 -17.50 1.91
CA ARG A 105 -3.71 -17.16 0.99
C ARG A 105 -4.31 -15.82 1.40
N ILE A 106 -4.69 -15.01 0.41
CA ILE A 106 -5.40 -13.75 0.65
C ILE A 106 -6.88 -14.00 0.33
N PRO A 107 -7.79 -13.89 1.33
CA PRO A 107 -9.20 -14.26 1.13
C PRO A 107 -10.01 -13.26 0.32
N PHE A 108 -9.45 -12.07 0.02
CA PHE A 108 -10.09 -11.08 -0.83
C PHE A 108 -9.47 -11.12 -2.23
N ARG A 109 -10.31 -11.43 -3.22
CA ARG A 109 -9.86 -11.52 -4.62
C ARG A 109 -9.25 -10.22 -5.13
N GLU A 110 -9.85 -9.09 -4.80
CA GLU A 110 -9.32 -7.77 -5.17
C GLU A 110 -7.90 -7.56 -4.63
N THR A 111 -7.70 -7.86 -3.35
CA THR A 111 -6.40 -7.71 -2.69
C THR A 111 -5.38 -8.71 -3.22
N GLU A 112 -5.79 -9.95 -3.46
CA GLU A 112 -4.93 -10.96 -4.08
C GLU A 112 -4.42 -10.49 -5.44
N LYS A 113 -5.32 -9.96 -6.28
CA LYS A 113 -4.95 -9.40 -7.58
C LYS A 113 -4.03 -8.20 -7.45
N TYR A 114 -4.29 -7.34 -6.47
CA TYR A 114 -3.47 -6.16 -6.20
C TYR A 114 -2.02 -6.56 -5.88
N VAL A 115 -1.84 -7.49 -4.95
CA VAL A 115 -0.50 -7.97 -4.56
C VAL A 115 0.22 -8.57 -5.78
N LYS A 116 -0.49 -9.36 -6.58
CA LYS A 116 0.08 -9.94 -7.81
C LYS A 116 0.52 -8.84 -8.78
N LYS A 117 -0.31 -7.82 -9.01
CA LYS A 117 0.02 -6.72 -9.91
C LYS A 117 1.23 -5.93 -9.44
N VAL A 118 1.34 -5.68 -8.13
CA VAL A 118 2.50 -4.97 -7.58
C VAL A 118 3.77 -5.80 -7.79
N ASN A 119 3.73 -7.10 -7.50
CA ASN A 119 4.88 -7.98 -7.68
C ASN A 119 5.27 -8.09 -9.16
N ASP A 120 4.30 -8.20 -10.06
CA ASP A 120 4.55 -8.23 -11.51
C ASP A 120 5.21 -6.92 -11.96
N ALA A 121 4.74 -5.78 -11.46
CA ALA A 121 5.33 -4.47 -11.78
C ALA A 121 6.76 -4.36 -11.24
N ILE A 122 7.02 -4.85 -10.03
CA ILE A 122 8.38 -4.88 -9.46
C ILE A 122 9.32 -5.69 -10.39
N GLU A 123 8.90 -6.85 -10.87
CA GLU A 123 9.71 -7.67 -11.76
C GLU A 123 10.00 -6.96 -13.09
N VAL A 124 9.02 -6.26 -13.65
CA VAL A 124 9.23 -5.47 -14.87
C VAL A 124 10.26 -4.37 -14.63
N TYR A 125 10.16 -3.61 -13.53
CA TYR A 125 11.12 -2.56 -13.22
C TYR A 125 12.53 -3.12 -12.99
N LYS A 126 12.66 -4.27 -12.33
CA LYS A 126 13.96 -4.92 -12.15
C LYS A 126 14.60 -5.27 -13.48
N ARG A 127 13.83 -5.81 -14.43
CA ARG A 127 14.34 -6.15 -15.77
C ARG A 127 14.80 -4.92 -16.54
N LEU A 128 14.08 -3.79 -16.39
CA LEU A 128 14.39 -2.57 -17.13
C LEU A 128 15.58 -1.80 -16.56
N TYR A 129 15.77 -1.80 -15.24
CA TYR A 129 16.70 -0.86 -14.58
C TYR A 129 17.81 -1.54 -13.78
N TYR A 130 17.77 -2.85 -13.56
CA TYR A 130 18.75 -3.55 -12.72
C TYR A 130 19.33 -4.82 -13.39
N GLN A 131 19.47 -4.76 -14.71
CA GLN A 131 20.10 -5.88 -15.44
C GLN A 131 21.60 -5.87 -15.26
#